data_62a4877da1a50504d6ff3590a0222cab
#
_entry.id   62a4877da1a50504d6ff3590a0222cab
#
_cell.length_a   1.000
_cell.length_b   1.000
_cell.length_c   1.000
_cell.angle_alpha   90.00
_cell.angle_beta   90.00
_cell.angle_gamma   90.00
#
_symmetry.space_group_name_H-M   'P 1'
#
loop_
_entity.id
_entity.type
_entity.pdbx_description
1 polymer ?
#
loop_
_entity_poly.entity_id
_entity_poly.type
_entity_poly.pdbx_seq_one_letter_code
_entity_poly.pdbx_strand_id
1 'polypeptide(L)'
;NTRRLVDCAMGRIPADLVIRNGRWVCVQSGEIIPSIDLAIIDGRFALVGQDASHTIGAETRMVDAKGQYLVPGLLDGHVHIESGMLTVTEFVRAVIPHGTTGLFVDPHEIANVFGLRGVRLMVDEAFHQPIHVFVQMPSCVPSAPGLETPGAAIGPAEVAEAMTWPGIIGLGEMMNFPGVYNSDEKVHA
;
A
#
# COMPACT_ATOMS: atom_id res chain seq x y z
N ASN A 1 -16.58 -3.77 -11.04
CA ASN A 1 -17.85 -3.89 -11.76
C ASN A 1 -18.50 -2.52 -11.94
N THR A 2 -18.18 -1.83 -13.04
CA THR A 2 -18.62 -0.44 -13.32
C THR A 2 -20.14 -0.28 -13.32
N ARG A 3 -20.88 -1.30 -13.78
CA ARG A 3 -22.35 -1.25 -13.83
C ARG A 3 -22.95 -1.07 -12.42
N ARG A 4 -22.47 -1.81 -11.43
CA ARG A 4 -22.95 -1.69 -10.04
C ARG A 4 -22.65 -0.32 -9.44
N LEU A 5 -21.49 0.26 -9.76
CA LEU A 5 -21.15 1.63 -9.33
C LEU A 5 -22.15 2.64 -9.91
N VAL A 6 -22.45 2.54 -11.22
CA VAL A 6 -23.43 3.41 -11.88
C VAL A 6 -24.84 3.20 -11.30
N ASP A 7 -25.25 1.95 -11.09
CA ASP A 7 -26.59 1.65 -10.54
C ASP A 7 -26.73 2.22 -9.11
N CYS A 8 -25.68 2.14 -8.30
CA CYS A 8 -25.66 2.74 -6.97
C CYS A 8 -25.67 4.27 -7.05
N ALA A 9 -24.82 4.88 -7.87
CA ALA A 9 -24.77 6.34 -8.04
C ALA A 9 -26.12 6.92 -8.51
N MET A 10 -26.90 6.15 -9.26
CA MET A 10 -28.23 6.53 -9.74
C MET A 10 -29.38 6.13 -8.80
N GLY A 11 -29.08 5.58 -7.62
CA GLY A 11 -30.08 5.14 -6.63
C GLY A 11 -30.90 3.93 -7.04
N ARG A 12 -30.47 3.15 -8.03
CA ARG A 12 -31.17 1.92 -8.47
C ARG A 12 -30.92 0.75 -7.53
N ILE A 13 -29.74 0.76 -6.88
CA ILE A 13 -29.38 -0.17 -5.82
C ILE A 13 -28.77 0.63 -4.67
N PRO A 14 -28.94 0.21 -3.40
CA PRO A 14 -28.38 0.91 -2.26
C PRO A 14 -26.87 0.78 -2.18
N ALA A 15 -26.23 1.75 -1.55
CA ALA A 15 -24.82 1.71 -1.14
C ALA A 15 -24.63 0.79 0.10
N ASP A 16 -23.43 0.22 0.23
CA ASP A 16 -23.04 -0.52 1.44
C ASP A 16 -22.75 0.46 2.61
N LEU A 17 -22.16 1.61 2.26
CA LEU A 17 -21.76 2.64 3.21
C LEU A 17 -22.00 4.02 2.62
N VAL A 18 -22.58 4.92 3.41
CA VAL A 18 -22.65 6.35 3.08
C VAL A 18 -22.00 7.16 4.21
N ILE A 19 -21.01 7.97 3.84
CA ILE A 19 -20.37 8.94 4.75
C ILE A 19 -20.93 10.31 4.39
N ARG A 20 -21.51 11.02 5.37
CA ARG A 20 -22.20 12.31 5.18
C ARG A 20 -21.48 13.47 5.84
N ASN A 21 -21.77 14.69 5.37
CA ASN A 21 -21.38 15.94 5.99
C ASN A 21 -19.85 16.10 6.14
N GLY A 22 -19.06 15.63 5.18
CA GLY A 22 -17.61 15.75 5.21
C GLY A 22 -17.06 16.97 4.48
N ARG A 23 -15.81 17.32 4.78
CA ARG A 23 -14.99 18.23 3.98
C ARG A 23 -14.05 17.40 3.13
N TRP A 24 -14.38 17.24 1.86
CA TRP A 24 -13.56 16.39 0.98
C TRP A 24 -12.30 17.13 0.52
N VAL A 25 -11.15 16.52 0.80
CA VAL A 25 -9.86 16.95 0.27
C VAL A 25 -9.68 16.31 -1.11
N CYS A 26 -9.95 17.08 -2.16
CA CYS A 26 -9.79 16.65 -3.54
C CYS A 26 -8.32 16.75 -3.94
N VAL A 27 -7.61 15.63 -3.93
CA VAL A 27 -6.18 15.59 -4.27
C VAL A 27 -5.91 15.84 -5.76
N GLN A 28 -6.92 15.72 -6.62
CA GLN A 28 -6.80 16.00 -8.05
C GLN A 28 -6.79 17.50 -8.34
N SER A 29 -7.60 18.28 -7.61
CA SER A 29 -7.70 19.73 -7.82
C SER A 29 -6.99 20.57 -6.75
N GLY A 30 -6.59 19.94 -5.61
CA GLY A 30 -6.01 20.63 -4.46
C GLY A 30 -7.03 21.42 -3.64
N GLU A 31 -8.33 21.23 -3.87
CA GLU A 31 -9.40 21.94 -3.19
C GLU A 31 -9.91 21.19 -1.95
N ILE A 32 -10.45 21.94 -0.99
CA ILE A 32 -11.23 21.39 0.13
C ILE A 32 -12.69 21.76 -0.10
N ILE A 33 -13.51 20.79 -0.43
CA ILE A 33 -14.92 20.99 -0.80
C ILE A 33 -15.78 20.60 0.39
N PRO A 34 -16.54 21.57 0.96
CA PRO A 34 -17.38 21.32 2.13
C PRO A 34 -18.68 20.60 1.75
N SER A 35 -19.32 20.01 2.77
CA SER A 35 -20.65 19.41 2.68
C SER A 35 -20.74 18.32 1.60
N ILE A 36 -19.77 17.42 1.57
CA ILE A 36 -19.71 16.30 0.64
C ILE A 36 -20.16 15.01 1.34
N ASP A 37 -21.00 14.27 0.64
CA ASP A 37 -21.36 12.89 0.94
C ASP A 37 -20.60 11.94 0.02
N LEU A 38 -20.26 10.76 0.53
CA LEU A 38 -19.63 9.66 -0.21
C LEU A 38 -20.53 8.44 -0.16
N ALA A 39 -20.93 7.88 -1.31
CA ALA A 39 -21.57 6.57 -1.38
C ALA A 39 -20.57 5.51 -1.86
N ILE A 40 -20.50 4.41 -1.13
CA ILE A 40 -19.52 3.33 -1.34
C ILE A 40 -20.28 2.02 -1.53
N ILE A 41 -19.91 1.27 -2.57
CA ILE A 41 -20.39 -0.08 -2.83
C ILE A 41 -19.23 -0.96 -3.31
N ASP A 42 -19.18 -2.20 -2.85
CA ASP A 42 -18.12 -3.16 -3.20
C ASP A 42 -16.70 -2.56 -2.92
N GLY A 43 -16.55 -1.80 -1.82
CA GLY A 43 -15.29 -1.17 -1.43
C GLY A 43 -14.82 -0.02 -2.35
N ARG A 44 -15.71 0.52 -3.22
CA ARG A 44 -15.37 1.59 -4.15
C ARG A 44 -16.34 2.76 -4.06
N PHE A 45 -15.87 3.96 -4.34
CA PHE A 45 -16.72 5.13 -4.45
C PHE A 45 -17.64 5.01 -5.66
N ALA A 46 -18.95 4.99 -5.42
CA ALA A 46 -19.97 5.09 -6.45
C ALA A 46 -20.34 6.55 -6.72
N LEU A 47 -20.41 7.37 -5.65
CA LEU A 47 -20.75 8.78 -5.72
C LEU A 47 -19.89 9.58 -4.76
N VAL A 48 -19.41 10.72 -5.21
CA VAL A 48 -18.85 11.82 -4.41
C VAL A 48 -19.62 13.07 -4.78
N GLY A 49 -20.43 13.61 -3.88
CA GLY A 49 -21.31 14.73 -4.21
C GLY A 49 -21.91 15.38 -2.97
N GLN A 50 -22.72 16.42 -3.17
CA GLN A 50 -23.33 17.18 -2.08
C GLN A 50 -24.46 16.42 -1.37
N ASP A 51 -25.08 15.45 -2.04
CA ASP A 51 -26.18 14.65 -1.49
C ASP A 51 -26.13 13.23 -2.04
N ALA A 52 -25.94 12.26 -1.17
CA ALA A 52 -26.02 10.83 -1.48
C ALA A 52 -27.26 10.16 -0.89
N SER A 53 -28.29 10.91 -0.43
CA SER A 53 -29.45 10.35 0.24
C SER A 53 -30.22 9.34 -0.59
N HIS A 54 -30.26 9.51 -1.92
CA HIS A 54 -30.91 8.61 -2.87
C HIS A 54 -30.23 7.24 -3.00
N THR A 55 -29.02 7.08 -2.45
CA THR A 55 -28.28 5.83 -2.45
C THR A 55 -28.45 5.01 -1.16
N ILE A 56 -29.23 5.54 -0.19
CA ILE A 56 -29.41 4.92 1.11
C ILE A 56 -30.55 3.89 1.06
N GLY A 57 -30.27 2.69 1.49
CA GLY A 57 -31.25 1.62 1.69
C GLY A 57 -31.29 1.15 3.16
N ALA A 58 -32.12 0.14 3.42
CA ALA A 58 -32.34 -0.36 4.77
C ALA A 58 -31.06 -0.91 5.43
N GLU A 59 -30.19 -1.52 4.64
CA GLU A 59 -28.93 -2.14 5.11
C GLU A 59 -27.70 -1.23 4.94
N THR A 60 -27.88 0.00 4.43
CA THR A 60 -26.77 0.93 4.24
C THR A 60 -26.22 1.39 5.59
N ARG A 61 -24.95 1.16 5.81
CA ARG A 61 -24.24 1.71 6.97
C ARG A 61 -24.07 3.22 6.81
N MET A 62 -24.39 3.99 7.85
CA MET A 62 -24.28 5.44 7.84
C MET A 62 -23.15 5.91 8.77
N VAL A 63 -22.35 6.86 8.29
CA VAL A 63 -21.34 7.58 9.09
C VAL A 63 -21.54 9.08 8.89
N ASP A 64 -21.76 9.80 9.97
CA ASP A 64 -21.76 11.26 9.93
C ASP A 64 -20.35 11.78 10.24
N ALA A 65 -19.72 12.41 9.25
CA ALA A 65 -18.39 12.98 9.39
C ALA A 65 -18.39 14.28 10.22
N LYS A 66 -19.55 14.87 10.53
CA LYS A 66 -19.70 16.07 11.38
C LYS A 66 -18.78 17.22 10.97
N GLY A 67 -18.58 17.41 9.69
CA GLY A 67 -17.69 18.42 9.14
C GLY A 67 -16.20 18.11 9.25
N GLN A 68 -15.82 16.89 9.61
CA GLN A 68 -14.43 16.46 9.59
C GLN A 68 -13.93 16.30 8.15
N TYR A 69 -12.60 16.28 8.01
CA TYR A 69 -11.96 16.10 6.70
C TYR A 69 -12.08 14.64 6.24
N LEU A 70 -12.47 14.47 4.98
CA LEU A 70 -12.42 13.21 4.26
C LEU A 70 -11.21 13.26 3.35
N VAL A 71 -10.20 12.49 3.67
CA VAL A 71 -8.92 12.47 2.97
C VAL A 71 -8.63 11.06 2.45
N PRO A 72 -7.87 10.89 1.37
CA PRO A 72 -7.30 9.59 1.05
C PRO A 72 -6.49 9.05 2.23
N GLY A 73 -6.49 7.74 2.44
CA GLY A 73 -5.63 7.13 3.44
C GLY A 73 -4.16 7.44 3.14
N LEU A 74 -3.36 7.59 4.20
CA LEU A 74 -1.95 7.89 4.07
C LEU A 74 -1.20 6.70 3.48
N LEU A 75 -0.21 7.00 2.64
CA LEU A 75 0.69 6.02 2.05
C LEU A 75 2.10 6.27 2.58
N ASP A 76 2.75 5.23 3.07
CA ASP A 76 4.18 5.26 3.34
C ASP A 76 4.91 4.78 2.09
N GLY A 77 5.63 5.68 1.45
CA GLY A 77 6.24 5.45 0.13
C GLY A 77 7.50 4.58 0.16
N HIS A 78 8.10 4.37 1.33
CA HIS A 78 9.28 3.51 1.49
C HIS A 78 9.53 3.21 2.97
N VAL A 79 9.53 1.93 3.33
CA VAL A 79 9.74 1.52 4.72
C VAL A 79 10.42 0.16 4.82
N HIS A 80 11.34 0.03 5.78
CA HIS A 80 11.94 -1.22 6.23
C HIS A 80 11.29 -1.61 7.56
N ILE A 81 10.31 -2.50 7.50
CA ILE A 81 9.52 -2.91 8.68
C ILE A 81 10.41 -3.55 9.75
N GLU A 82 11.32 -4.41 9.31
CA GLU A 82 12.21 -5.17 10.17
C GLU A 82 13.22 -4.31 10.92
N SER A 83 13.52 -3.10 10.44
CA SER A 83 14.32 -2.11 11.20
C SER A 83 13.66 -1.71 12.52
N GLY A 84 12.33 -1.82 12.60
CA GLY A 84 11.54 -1.68 13.81
C GLY A 84 11.51 -2.93 14.69
N MET A 85 12.19 -4.01 14.30
CA MET A 85 12.13 -5.34 14.95
C MET A 85 10.69 -5.88 15.04
N LEU A 86 9.87 -5.59 14.04
CA LEU A 86 8.47 -5.99 13.94
C LEU A 86 8.26 -6.90 12.72
N THR A 87 7.22 -7.72 12.78
CA THR A 87 6.66 -8.38 11.60
C THR A 87 5.72 -7.43 10.86
N VAL A 88 5.31 -7.79 9.65
CA VAL A 88 4.35 -7.00 8.87
C VAL A 88 3.07 -6.76 9.66
N THR A 89 2.53 -7.79 10.30
CA THR A 89 1.28 -7.71 11.05
C THR A 89 1.38 -6.72 12.21
N GLU A 90 2.45 -6.78 13.00
CA GLU A 90 2.61 -5.90 14.17
C GLU A 90 2.88 -4.45 13.74
N PHE A 91 3.64 -4.26 12.65
CA PHE A 91 3.84 -2.93 12.09
C PHE A 91 2.53 -2.32 11.58
N VAL A 92 1.75 -3.09 10.84
CA VAL A 92 0.43 -2.67 10.33
C VAL A 92 -0.50 -2.30 11.49
N ARG A 93 -0.53 -3.08 12.58
CA ARG A 93 -1.30 -2.76 13.79
C ARG A 93 -0.89 -1.43 14.42
N ALA A 94 0.39 -1.11 14.37
CA ALA A 94 0.90 0.15 14.92
C ALA A 94 0.52 1.37 14.06
N VAL A 95 0.51 1.25 12.72
CA VAL A 95 0.33 2.41 11.83
C VAL A 95 -1.12 2.69 11.43
N ILE A 96 -2.00 1.68 11.40
CA ILE A 96 -3.42 1.86 11.07
C ILE A 96 -4.12 2.94 11.91
N PRO A 97 -3.94 3.03 13.24
CA PRO A 97 -4.60 4.05 14.05
C PRO A 97 -4.19 5.48 13.69
N HIS A 98 -3.10 5.64 12.96
CA HIS A 98 -2.59 6.94 12.50
C HIS A 98 -3.01 7.28 11.07
N GLY A 99 -3.84 6.43 10.44
CA GLY A 99 -4.42 6.71 9.13
C GLY A 99 -3.63 6.15 7.94
N THR A 100 -2.59 5.34 8.18
CA THR A 100 -1.85 4.66 7.11
C THR A 100 -2.70 3.54 6.53
N THR A 101 -2.88 3.53 5.21
CA THR A 101 -3.68 2.54 4.47
C THR A 101 -2.91 1.82 3.38
N GLY A 102 -1.65 2.21 3.16
CA GLY A 102 -0.76 1.54 2.22
C GLY A 102 0.70 1.73 2.60
N LEU A 103 1.49 0.68 2.40
CA LEU A 103 2.92 0.63 2.67
C LEU A 103 3.66 0.14 1.43
N PHE A 104 4.77 0.78 1.11
CA PHE A 104 5.74 0.28 0.12
C PHE A 104 6.95 -0.22 0.89
N VAL A 105 7.05 -1.54 1.01
CA VAL A 105 8.00 -2.22 1.89
C VAL A 105 9.19 -2.72 1.10
N ASP A 106 10.40 -2.36 1.51
CA ASP A 106 11.65 -2.95 1.02
C ASP A 106 12.24 -3.85 2.14
N PRO A 107 12.08 -5.19 2.06
CA PRO A 107 12.50 -6.12 3.11
C PRO A 107 14.00 -6.41 3.04
N HIS A 108 14.81 -5.38 3.09
CA HIS A 108 16.25 -5.45 2.84
C HIS A 108 17.00 -6.17 3.96
N GLU A 109 16.66 -5.88 5.21
CA GLU A 109 17.34 -6.48 6.37
C GLU A 109 17.08 -7.97 6.48
N ILE A 110 15.80 -8.39 6.28
CA ILE A 110 15.49 -9.82 6.32
C ILE A 110 16.07 -10.55 5.09
N ALA A 111 16.15 -9.89 3.94
CA ALA A 111 16.81 -10.43 2.76
C ALA A 111 18.31 -10.60 2.99
N ASN A 112 18.95 -9.68 3.71
CA ASN A 112 20.37 -9.80 4.09
C ASN A 112 20.65 -11.01 4.99
N VAL A 113 19.65 -11.43 5.80
CA VAL A 113 19.79 -12.58 6.72
C VAL A 113 19.38 -13.89 6.07
N PHE A 114 18.25 -13.93 5.37
CA PHE A 114 17.63 -15.16 4.88
C PHE A 114 17.48 -15.23 3.36
N GLY A 115 17.98 -14.25 2.60
CA GLY A 115 17.86 -14.20 1.15
C GLY A 115 16.41 -14.18 0.68
N LEU A 116 16.09 -14.83 -0.43
CA LEU A 116 14.75 -14.92 -0.98
C LEU A 116 13.71 -15.48 0.00
N ARG A 117 14.13 -16.36 0.92
CA ARG A 117 13.20 -16.88 1.94
C ARG A 117 12.70 -15.80 2.87
N GLY A 118 13.56 -14.82 3.23
CA GLY A 118 13.18 -13.67 4.02
C GLY A 118 12.17 -12.78 3.29
N VAL A 119 12.45 -12.48 2.03
CA VAL A 119 11.52 -11.72 1.17
C VAL A 119 10.17 -12.45 1.07
N ARG A 120 10.18 -13.75 0.87
CA ARG A 120 8.96 -14.56 0.74
C ARG A 120 8.11 -14.52 1.99
N LEU A 121 8.71 -14.59 3.18
CA LEU A 121 7.99 -14.45 4.46
C LEU A 121 7.24 -13.11 4.54
N MET A 122 7.88 -12.02 4.15
CA MET A 122 7.26 -10.70 4.15
C MET A 122 6.11 -10.60 3.14
N VAL A 123 6.29 -11.17 1.94
CA VAL A 123 5.23 -11.23 0.92
C VAL A 123 4.03 -12.03 1.42
N ASP A 124 4.26 -13.22 1.99
CA ASP A 124 3.18 -14.09 2.45
C ASP A 124 2.41 -13.43 3.60
N GLU A 125 3.08 -12.75 4.51
CA GLU A 125 2.43 -12.03 5.61
C GLU A 125 1.67 -10.78 5.11
N ALA A 126 2.19 -10.09 4.09
CA ALA A 126 1.57 -8.92 3.48
C ALA A 126 0.16 -9.19 2.92
N PHE A 127 -0.07 -10.38 2.36
CA PHE A 127 -1.37 -10.76 1.81
C PHE A 127 -2.49 -10.85 2.84
N HIS A 128 -2.17 -10.98 4.11
CA HIS A 128 -3.15 -11.16 5.19
C HIS A 128 -3.46 -9.87 5.95
N GLN A 129 -2.98 -8.71 5.45
CA GLN A 129 -3.16 -7.44 6.14
C GLN A 129 -4.45 -6.73 5.72
N PRO A 130 -5.08 -5.95 6.63
CA PRO A 130 -6.29 -5.18 6.33
C PRO A 130 -6.02 -3.90 5.52
N ILE A 131 -4.76 -3.59 5.22
CA ILE A 131 -4.31 -2.48 4.38
C ILE A 131 -3.46 -3.02 3.22
N HIS A 132 -3.18 -2.17 2.24
CA HIS A 132 -2.29 -2.55 1.14
C HIS A 132 -0.84 -2.55 1.60
N VAL A 133 -0.18 -3.69 1.49
CA VAL A 133 1.26 -3.83 1.72
C VAL A 133 1.91 -4.28 0.41
N PHE A 134 2.59 -3.36 -0.23
CA PHE A 134 3.28 -3.57 -1.51
C PHE A 134 4.73 -3.88 -1.22
N VAL A 135 5.18 -5.09 -1.54
CA VAL A 135 6.55 -5.51 -1.30
C VAL A 135 7.40 -5.23 -2.54
N GLN A 136 8.54 -4.59 -2.34
CA GLN A 136 9.57 -4.38 -3.35
C GLN A 136 10.66 -5.44 -3.20
N MET A 137 11.25 -5.87 -4.31
CA MET A 137 12.37 -6.80 -4.27
C MET A 137 13.65 -6.04 -3.99
N PRO A 138 14.39 -6.35 -2.89
CA PRO A 138 15.69 -5.73 -2.65
C PRO A 138 16.66 -5.96 -3.80
N SER A 139 17.23 -4.87 -4.31
CA SER A 139 18.06 -4.90 -5.53
C SER A 139 19.54 -5.20 -5.27
N CYS A 140 20.00 -5.01 -4.04
CA CYS A 140 21.42 -5.15 -3.66
C CYS A 140 21.56 -5.86 -2.30
N VAL A 141 21.74 -7.17 -2.33
CA VAL A 141 21.99 -7.99 -1.14
C VAL A 141 23.29 -8.81 -1.37
N PRO A 142 24.35 -8.52 -0.63
CA PRO A 142 24.55 -7.40 0.32
C PRO A 142 24.65 -6.04 -0.37
N SER A 143 24.33 -4.98 0.36
CA SER A 143 24.41 -3.60 -0.14
C SER A 143 25.84 -3.11 -0.34
N ALA A 144 26.77 -3.54 0.50
CA ALA A 144 28.18 -3.19 0.45
C ALA A 144 29.06 -4.46 0.43
N PRO A 145 29.19 -5.12 -0.74
CA PRO A 145 29.97 -6.36 -0.86
C PRO A 145 31.41 -6.17 -0.31
N GLY A 146 31.83 -7.11 0.55
CA GLY A 146 33.15 -7.09 1.16
C GLY A 146 33.31 -6.15 2.37
N LEU A 147 32.33 -5.32 2.68
CA LEU A 147 32.36 -4.42 3.83
C LEU A 147 31.35 -4.82 4.92
N GLU A 148 30.44 -5.72 4.63
CA GLU A 148 29.46 -6.26 5.58
C GLU A 148 29.51 -7.79 5.60
N THR A 149 28.93 -8.39 6.64
CA THR A 149 28.87 -9.85 6.81
C THR A 149 27.40 -10.30 6.71
N PRO A 150 26.85 -10.44 5.50
CA PRO A 150 25.48 -10.88 5.31
C PRO A 150 25.32 -12.38 5.57
N GLY A 151 24.11 -12.79 5.95
CA GLY A 151 23.72 -14.21 6.03
C GLY A 151 23.36 -14.81 4.67
N ALA A 152 23.09 -13.96 3.67
CA ALA A 152 22.73 -14.35 2.31
C ALA A 152 23.25 -13.37 1.26
N ALA A 153 23.22 -13.80 0.00
CA ALA A 153 23.44 -12.96 -1.16
C ALA A 153 22.32 -13.21 -2.17
N ILE A 154 21.88 -12.16 -2.86
CA ILE A 154 20.87 -12.22 -3.92
C ILE A 154 21.52 -11.70 -5.21
N GLY A 155 21.47 -12.48 -6.25
CA GLY A 155 21.97 -12.14 -7.58
C GLY A 155 20.84 -11.82 -8.57
N PRO A 156 21.19 -11.49 -9.83
CA PRO A 156 20.20 -11.16 -10.85
C PRO A 156 19.16 -12.27 -11.11
N ALA A 157 19.58 -13.54 -11.02
CA ALA A 157 18.67 -14.67 -11.23
C ALA A 157 17.60 -14.76 -10.15
N GLU A 158 17.98 -14.57 -8.88
CA GLU A 158 17.07 -14.56 -7.75
C GLU A 158 16.14 -13.33 -7.79
N VAL A 159 16.65 -12.18 -8.22
CA VAL A 159 15.83 -10.99 -8.46
C VAL A 159 14.79 -11.26 -9.54
N ALA A 160 15.21 -11.80 -10.68
CA ALA A 160 14.31 -12.14 -11.78
C ALA A 160 13.23 -13.16 -11.37
N GLU A 161 13.59 -14.15 -10.55
CA GLU A 161 12.64 -15.11 -9.98
C GLU A 161 11.60 -14.38 -9.12
N ALA A 162 12.05 -13.60 -8.14
CA ALA A 162 11.16 -12.93 -7.18
C ALA A 162 10.25 -11.90 -7.86
N MET A 163 10.72 -11.23 -8.91
CA MET A 163 9.91 -10.27 -9.69
C MET A 163 8.69 -10.92 -10.36
N THR A 164 8.64 -12.25 -10.47
CA THR A 164 7.47 -12.99 -10.97
C THR A 164 6.44 -13.28 -9.86
N TRP A 165 6.78 -13.09 -8.61
CA TRP A 165 5.90 -13.46 -7.50
C TRP A 165 4.72 -12.49 -7.37
N PRO A 166 3.49 -13.00 -7.16
CA PRO A 166 2.39 -12.17 -6.73
C PRO A 166 2.77 -11.42 -5.44
N GLY A 167 2.46 -10.12 -5.37
CA GLY A 167 2.77 -9.27 -4.21
C GLY A 167 4.08 -8.50 -4.32
N ILE A 168 4.99 -8.87 -5.21
CA ILE A 168 6.14 -8.04 -5.58
C ILE A 168 5.69 -7.06 -6.66
N ILE A 169 5.92 -5.76 -6.41
CA ILE A 169 5.47 -4.69 -7.31
C ILE A 169 6.58 -4.01 -8.11
N GLY A 170 7.84 -4.26 -7.75
CA GLY A 170 8.99 -3.65 -8.39
C GLY A 170 10.27 -3.91 -7.63
N LEU A 171 11.37 -3.34 -8.12
CA LEU A 171 12.65 -3.33 -7.42
C LEU A 171 12.62 -2.30 -6.29
N GLY A 172 13.28 -2.63 -5.19
CA GLY A 172 13.60 -1.73 -4.11
C GLY A 172 14.73 -0.77 -4.44
N GLU A 173 15.23 -0.09 -3.42
CA GLU A 173 16.31 0.88 -3.58
C GLU A 173 17.64 0.22 -3.96
N MET A 174 18.50 0.99 -4.65
CA MET A 174 19.86 0.59 -4.97
C MET A 174 20.84 1.32 -4.06
N MET A 175 21.34 0.64 -3.01
CA MET A 175 22.31 1.21 -2.06
C MET A 175 23.76 0.99 -2.51
N ASN A 176 24.04 0.04 -3.40
CA ASN A 176 25.40 -0.23 -3.89
C ASN A 176 25.85 0.84 -4.90
N PHE A 177 26.00 2.07 -4.45
CA PHE A 177 26.49 3.17 -5.26
C PHE A 177 27.83 2.88 -5.95
N PRO A 178 28.86 2.31 -5.24
CA PRO A 178 30.10 1.96 -5.90
C PRO A 178 29.92 0.99 -7.06
N GLY A 179 29.03 0.02 -6.93
CA GLY A 179 28.70 -0.90 -8.02
C GLY A 179 28.09 -0.21 -9.22
N VAL A 180 27.20 0.79 -8.99
CA VAL A 180 26.57 1.56 -10.07
C VAL A 180 27.60 2.27 -10.91
N TYR A 181 28.46 3.11 -10.33
CA TYR A 181 29.38 3.93 -11.13
C TYR A 181 30.68 3.20 -11.54
N ASN A 182 30.98 2.04 -10.95
CA ASN A 182 32.09 1.19 -11.38
C ASN A 182 31.66 0.12 -12.39
N SER A 183 30.41 0.13 -12.84
CA SER A 183 29.87 -0.83 -13.83
C SER A 183 29.97 -2.29 -13.36
N ASP A 184 29.62 -2.55 -12.10
CA ASP A 184 29.57 -3.89 -11.54
C ASP A 184 28.51 -4.72 -12.31
N GLU A 185 28.91 -5.90 -12.80
CA GLU A 185 28.05 -6.74 -13.62
C GLU A 185 26.77 -7.16 -12.87
N LYS A 186 26.87 -7.45 -11.58
CA LYS A 186 25.70 -7.83 -10.76
C LYS A 186 24.68 -6.68 -10.65
N VAL A 187 25.15 -5.44 -10.59
CA VAL A 187 24.30 -4.26 -10.44
C VAL A 187 23.60 -3.88 -11.74
N HIS A 188 24.25 -4.16 -12.88
CA HIS A 188 23.75 -3.77 -14.20
C HIS A 188 23.07 -4.92 -14.98
N ALA A 189 23.03 -6.13 -14.43
CA ALA A 189 22.35 -7.27 -15.05
C ALA A 189 20.84 -7.24 -14.84
#